data_2a75d05d08d863214c891a27169e4054
#
_entry.id   2a75d05d08d863214c891a27169e4054
#
_cell.length_a   1.000
_cell.length_b   1.000
_cell.length_c   1.000
_cell.angle_alpha   90.00
_cell.angle_beta   90.00
_cell.angle_gamma   90.00
#
_symmetry.space_group_name_H-M   'P 1'
#
loop_
_entity.id
_entity.type
_entity.pdbx_description
1 polymer ?
#
loop_
_entity_poly.entity_id
_entity_poly.type
_entity_poly.pdbx_seq_one_letter_code
_entity_poly.pdbx_strand_id
1 'polypeptide(L)'
;MTPEAKRNTHLSFSRLSRFETCPLSYRFHYIDQFPAEPGLPLRFGKLIHAVLENLVREVLEAELTGPLSEERAVELLREAWAADELVGVDVFQEALRIVRDFVRSQGVVDHRNVLAVEKEFRLPVGEFEVLGFIDRVDQVDDETIEVIDYKTNRQLFTRDEVDTSLQLSLYAAAVKRLWPWAKKVKLAFLMLRHGVRLETTRTEEQLADALTYAEVLGKQTETATEFPPRLNANCSYCDHRQHCPAYADALKDKREFICANLDDLEAVAREREEVAHLTKALSARKAELEDILKTHLQHHDELVLGGVRYRMFTTTSVDYPFGPTLDVLSAATGRSREELTAELGTIDKKALDAELKRLGNSLDRSRVALLKAELEARAEKTHSPRFWAKEVA
;
A
#
# COMPACT_ATOMS: atom_id res chain seq x y z
N MET A 1 20.11 -32.68 -23.08
CA MET A 1 21.02 -31.64 -22.56
C MET A 1 20.14 -30.39 -22.34
N THR A 2 19.72 -30.17 -21.13
CA THR A 2 19.01 -28.93 -20.75
C THR A 2 20.02 -27.78 -20.83
N PRO A 3 19.65 -26.62 -21.43
CA PRO A 3 20.55 -25.48 -21.43
C PRO A 3 20.73 -25.03 -19.97
N GLU A 4 21.97 -25.01 -19.49
CA GLU A 4 22.31 -24.25 -18.28
C GLU A 4 21.95 -22.77 -18.55
N ALA A 5 20.75 -22.37 -18.15
CA ALA A 5 20.41 -20.99 -18.13
C ALA A 5 21.43 -20.29 -17.21
N LYS A 6 22.21 -19.38 -17.77
CA LYS A 6 23.10 -18.50 -16.99
C LYS A 6 22.29 -17.90 -15.84
N ARG A 7 22.46 -18.45 -14.64
CA ARG A 7 21.83 -17.93 -13.45
C ARG A 7 22.33 -16.50 -13.25
N ASN A 8 21.42 -15.56 -13.27
CA ASN A 8 21.75 -14.16 -13.11
C ASN A 8 22.22 -13.96 -11.67
N THR A 9 23.49 -13.65 -11.46
CA THR A 9 24.14 -13.55 -10.15
C THR A 9 23.63 -12.40 -9.30
N HIS A 10 22.81 -11.51 -9.87
CA HIS A 10 22.27 -10.37 -9.15
C HIS A 10 20.84 -10.63 -8.65
N LEU A 11 20.65 -10.45 -7.35
CA LEU A 11 19.36 -10.42 -6.72
C LEU A 11 18.78 -8.98 -6.74
N SER A 12 17.48 -8.87 -6.63
CA SER A 12 16.81 -7.60 -6.34
C SER A 12 15.66 -7.85 -5.38
N PHE A 13 15.19 -6.81 -4.69
CA PHE A 13 13.99 -6.94 -3.84
C PHE A 13 12.81 -7.52 -4.63
N SER A 14 12.52 -7.00 -5.83
CA SER A 14 11.43 -7.47 -6.67
C SER A 14 11.57 -8.95 -7.06
N ARG A 15 12.81 -9.43 -7.28
CA ARG A 15 13.08 -10.83 -7.57
C ARG A 15 12.82 -11.73 -6.37
N LEU A 16 13.31 -11.34 -5.19
CA LEU A 16 13.11 -12.07 -3.93
C LEU A 16 11.63 -12.10 -3.54
N SER A 17 10.98 -10.95 -3.56
CA SER A 17 9.56 -10.81 -3.23
C SER A 17 8.65 -11.59 -4.19
N ARG A 18 8.98 -11.64 -5.49
CA ARG A 18 8.20 -12.44 -6.44
C ARG A 18 8.31 -13.93 -6.13
N PHE A 19 9.50 -14.43 -5.78
CA PHE A 19 9.69 -15.85 -5.40
C PHE A 19 8.94 -16.18 -4.12
N GLU A 20 9.05 -15.32 -3.11
CA GLU A 20 8.34 -15.47 -1.84
C GLU A 20 6.83 -15.46 -2.03
N THR A 21 6.32 -14.54 -2.84
CA THR A 21 4.89 -14.40 -3.13
C THR A 21 4.35 -15.60 -3.91
N CYS A 22 5.04 -16.03 -4.97
CA CYS A 22 4.63 -17.16 -5.79
C CYS A 22 5.81 -17.72 -6.60
N PRO A 23 6.36 -18.88 -6.22
CA PRO A 23 7.47 -19.52 -6.97
C PRO A 23 7.15 -19.73 -8.45
N LEU A 24 5.91 -20.10 -8.82
CA LEU A 24 5.54 -20.28 -10.22
C LEU A 24 5.61 -18.96 -11.01
N SER A 25 5.16 -17.83 -10.42
CA SER A 25 5.30 -16.52 -11.05
C SER A 25 6.77 -16.12 -11.23
N TYR A 26 7.61 -16.45 -10.25
CA TYR A 26 9.06 -16.27 -10.36
C TYR A 26 9.64 -17.06 -11.52
N ARG A 27 9.30 -18.36 -11.64
CA ARG A 27 9.74 -19.21 -12.72
C ARG A 27 9.35 -18.67 -14.09
N PHE A 28 8.09 -18.32 -14.27
CA PHE A 28 7.59 -17.75 -15.53
C PHE A 28 8.35 -16.49 -15.94
N HIS A 29 8.64 -15.63 -14.97
CA HIS A 29 9.29 -14.34 -15.23
C HIS A 29 10.81 -14.45 -15.44
N TYR A 30 11.51 -15.17 -14.55
CA TYR A 30 12.98 -15.15 -14.51
C TYR A 30 13.65 -16.36 -15.14
N ILE A 31 12.96 -17.51 -15.23
CA ILE A 31 13.53 -18.75 -15.76
C ILE A 31 12.98 -19.02 -17.17
N ASP A 32 11.68 -19.13 -17.30
CA ASP A 32 11.01 -19.43 -18.57
C ASP A 32 10.92 -18.20 -19.47
N GLN A 33 11.06 -16.98 -18.90
CA GLN A 33 11.02 -15.68 -19.58
C GLN A 33 9.78 -15.52 -20.47
N PHE A 34 8.62 -15.92 -19.94
CA PHE A 34 7.37 -15.77 -20.68
C PHE A 34 7.12 -14.30 -20.99
N PRO A 35 6.75 -13.99 -22.23
CA PRO A 35 6.35 -12.64 -22.57
C PRO A 35 5.22 -12.19 -21.65
N ALA A 36 5.38 -11.03 -21.05
CA ALA A 36 4.38 -10.42 -20.21
C ALA A 36 4.28 -8.94 -20.54
N GLU A 37 3.08 -8.49 -20.91
CA GLU A 37 2.81 -7.07 -21.02
C GLU A 37 2.53 -6.53 -19.61
N PRO A 38 3.26 -5.49 -19.19
CA PRO A 38 3.00 -4.86 -17.91
C PRO A 38 1.56 -4.36 -17.84
N GLY A 39 0.82 -4.80 -16.83
CA GLY A 39 -0.54 -4.34 -16.61
C GLY A 39 -0.59 -2.83 -16.31
N LEU A 40 -1.76 -2.23 -16.50
CA LEU A 40 -2.00 -0.81 -16.26
C LEU A 40 -1.48 -0.31 -14.88
N PRO A 41 -1.66 -1.03 -13.76
CA PRO A 41 -1.15 -0.57 -12.48
C PRO A 41 0.37 -0.41 -12.43
N LEU A 42 1.11 -1.32 -13.07
CA LEU A 42 2.57 -1.27 -13.11
C LEU A 42 3.06 -0.14 -14.04
N ARG A 43 2.43 0.02 -15.22
CA ARG A 43 2.74 1.11 -16.14
C ARG A 43 2.45 2.45 -15.51
N PHE A 44 1.29 2.59 -14.88
CA PHE A 44 0.91 3.80 -14.14
C PHE A 44 1.92 4.14 -13.03
N GLY A 45 2.30 3.14 -12.22
CA GLY A 45 3.30 3.34 -11.17
C GLY A 45 4.63 3.84 -11.72
N LYS A 46 5.16 3.18 -12.74
CA LYS A 46 6.44 3.58 -13.37
C LYS A 46 6.37 5.00 -13.94
N LEU A 47 5.26 5.37 -14.58
CA LEU A 47 5.07 6.71 -15.11
C LEU A 47 5.09 7.77 -14.01
N ILE A 48 4.34 7.56 -12.93
CA ILE A 48 4.34 8.49 -11.79
C ILE A 48 5.73 8.61 -11.18
N HIS A 49 6.44 7.50 -10.94
CA HIS A 49 7.81 7.53 -10.43
C HIS A 49 8.72 8.36 -11.33
N ALA A 50 8.69 8.13 -12.64
CA ALA A 50 9.51 8.89 -13.61
C ALA A 50 9.20 10.39 -13.59
N VAL A 51 7.94 10.79 -13.46
CA VAL A 51 7.54 12.21 -13.34
C VAL A 51 8.12 12.84 -12.07
N LEU A 52 7.97 12.18 -10.93
CA LEU A 52 8.45 12.70 -9.64
C LEU A 52 9.97 12.72 -9.59
N GLU A 53 10.61 11.68 -10.12
CA GLU A 53 12.07 11.61 -10.28
C GLU A 53 12.60 12.79 -11.10
N ASN A 54 12.07 13.00 -12.30
CA ASN A 54 12.52 14.09 -13.17
C ASN A 54 12.29 15.47 -12.54
N LEU A 55 11.16 15.66 -11.86
CA LEU A 55 10.87 16.92 -11.18
C LEU A 55 11.90 17.25 -10.09
N VAL A 56 12.28 16.26 -9.26
CA VAL A 56 13.29 16.46 -8.20
C VAL A 56 14.70 16.53 -8.79
N ARG A 57 14.97 15.79 -9.88
CA ARG A 57 16.24 15.82 -10.58
C ARG A 57 16.52 17.21 -11.18
N GLU A 58 15.52 17.88 -11.75
CA GLU A 58 15.64 19.25 -12.25
C GLU A 58 16.03 20.24 -11.14
N VAL A 59 15.52 20.03 -9.90
CA VAL A 59 15.93 20.84 -8.74
C VAL A 59 17.40 20.64 -8.41
N LEU A 60 17.89 19.39 -8.48
CA LEU A 60 19.30 19.08 -8.25
C LEU A 60 20.21 19.67 -9.32
N GLU A 61 19.88 19.46 -10.59
CA GLU A 61 20.72 19.89 -11.74
C GLU A 61 20.80 21.41 -11.87
N ALA A 62 19.71 22.10 -11.54
CA ALA A 62 19.66 23.55 -11.59
C ALA A 62 20.04 24.23 -10.26
N GLU A 63 20.48 23.47 -9.24
CA GLU A 63 20.87 23.94 -7.90
C GLU A 63 19.80 24.85 -7.25
N LEU A 64 18.52 24.48 -7.40
CA LEU A 64 17.40 25.29 -6.93
C LEU A 64 17.09 25.05 -5.45
N THR A 65 16.50 26.07 -4.84
CA THR A 65 15.88 26.01 -3.52
C THR A 65 14.55 26.74 -3.58
N GLY A 66 13.46 26.04 -3.32
CA GLY A 66 12.12 26.60 -3.40
C GLY A 66 11.02 25.52 -3.45
N PRO A 67 9.77 25.94 -3.57
CA PRO A 67 8.68 25.01 -3.82
C PRO A 67 8.82 24.40 -5.23
N LEU A 68 8.43 23.14 -5.36
CA LEU A 68 8.32 22.49 -6.67
C LEU A 68 7.28 23.21 -7.52
N SER A 69 7.52 23.32 -8.85
CA SER A 69 6.54 23.93 -9.77
C SER A 69 5.44 22.93 -10.11
N GLU A 70 4.18 23.30 -9.83
CA GLU A 70 3.01 22.50 -10.22
C GLU A 70 2.85 22.48 -11.74
N GLU A 71 3.13 23.59 -12.42
CA GLU A 71 3.09 23.71 -13.87
C GLU A 71 4.09 22.75 -14.52
N ARG A 72 5.33 22.75 -14.03
CA ARG A 72 6.38 21.87 -14.55
C ARG A 72 6.06 20.39 -14.31
N ALA A 73 5.54 20.05 -13.15
CA ALA A 73 5.12 18.70 -12.82
C ALA A 73 4.01 18.19 -13.75
N VAL A 74 3.05 19.06 -14.11
CA VAL A 74 1.97 18.76 -15.07
C VAL A 74 2.52 18.60 -16.50
N GLU A 75 3.51 19.40 -16.90
CA GLU A 75 4.18 19.25 -18.19
C GLU A 75 4.88 17.90 -18.29
N LEU A 76 5.71 17.54 -17.31
CA LEU A 76 6.39 16.24 -17.23
C LEU A 76 5.39 15.08 -17.26
N LEU A 77 4.25 15.22 -16.58
CA LEU A 77 3.20 14.21 -16.61
C LEU A 77 2.62 14.05 -18.03
N ARG A 78 2.37 15.14 -18.74
CA ARG A 78 1.84 15.09 -20.13
C ARG A 78 2.84 14.47 -21.09
N GLU A 79 4.10 14.83 -20.98
CA GLU A 79 5.19 14.26 -21.77
C GLU A 79 5.31 12.75 -21.56
N ALA A 80 5.36 12.30 -20.29
CA ALA A 80 5.44 10.89 -19.95
C ALA A 80 4.19 10.11 -20.36
N TRP A 81 3.00 10.73 -20.24
CA TRP A 81 1.73 10.11 -20.64
C TRP A 81 1.67 9.85 -22.14
N ALA A 82 2.08 10.82 -22.95
CA ALA A 82 2.10 10.68 -24.39
C ALA A 82 3.11 9.63 -24.86
N ALA A 83 4.27 9.54 -24.19
CA ALA A 83 5.32 8.59 -24.52
C ALA A 83 4.94 7.14 -24.19
N ASP A 84 4.16 6.90 -23.13
CA ASP A 84 3.75 5.55 -22.70
C ASP A 84 2.42 5.09 -23.35
N GLU A 85 1.79 5.93 -24.17
CA GLU A 85 0.51 5.63 -24.85
C GLU A 85 -0.56 5.11 -23.88
N LEU A 86 -0.54 5.59 -22.62
CA LEU A 86 -1.56 5.25 -21.64
C LEU A 86 -2.91 5.84 -22.07
N VAL A 87 -3.95 5.02 -22.02
CA VAL A 87 -5.29 5.40 -22.46
C VAL A 87 -6.21 5.50 -21.24
N GLY A 88 -7.06 6.52 -21.21
CA GLY A 88 -8.11 6.70 -20.22
C GLY A 88 -8.06 8.08 -19.56
N VAL A 89 -9.11 8.87 -19.78
CA VAL A 89 -9.24 10.22 -19.19
C VAL A 89 -9.22 10.16 -17.68
N ASP A 90 -9.87 9.17 -17.09
CA ASP A 90 -9.98 9.02 -15.63
C ASP A 90 -8.65 8.67 -14.98
N VAL A 91 -7.87 7.79 -15.62
CA VAL A 91 -6.53 7.42 -15.18
C VAL A 91 -5.59 8.63 -15.24
N PHE A 92 -5.72 9.45 -16.28
CA PHE A 92 -4.97 10.71 -16.39
C PHE A 92 -5.34 11.72 -15.31
N GLN A 93 -6.64 11.88 -15.02
CA GLN A 93 -7.09 12.77 -13.94
C GLN A 93 -6.59 12.31 -12.56
N GLU A 94 -6.56 10.99 -12.32
CA GLU A 94 -5.96 10.45 -11.11
C GLU A 94 -4.47 10.75 -11.02
N ALA A 95 -3.71 10.56 -12.11
CA ALA A 95 -2.30 10.90 -12.20
C ALA A 95 -2.06 12.38 -11.94
N LEU A 96 -2.87 13.24 -12.55
CA LEU A 96 -2.81 14.70 -12.37
C LEU A 96 -3.03 15.11 -10.91
N ARG A 97 -4.02 14.51 -10.24
CA ARG A 97 -4.28 14.73 -8.82
C ARG A 97 -3.07 14.32 -7.97
N ILE A 98 -2.56 13.10 -8.17
CA ILE A 98 -1.40 12.57 -7.43
C ILE A 98 -0.19 13.50 -7.56
N VAL A 99 0.14 13.92 -8.76
CA VAL A 99 1.31 14.78 -9.03
C VAL A 99 1.15 16.14 -8.38
N ARG A 100 -0.04 16.74 -8.46
CA ARG A 100 -0.34 18.03 -7.79
C ARG A 100 -0.31 17.92 -6.26
N ASP A 101 -0.91 16.89 -5.71
CA ASP A 101 -0.92 16.66 -4.27
C ASP A 101 0.50 16.42 -3.74
N PHE A 102 1.32 15.69 -4.50
CA PHE A 102 2.75 15.53 -4.20
C PHE A 102 3.45 16.89 -4.13
N VAL A 103 3.37 17.69 -5.18
CA VAL A 103 4.02 19.01 -5.23
C VAL A 103 3.63 19.89 -4.04
N ARG A 104 2.34 19.96 -3.74
CA ARG A 104 1.82 20.74 -2.61
C ARG A 104 2.29 20.24 -1.25
N SER A 105 2.51 18.94 -1.12
CA SER A 105 2.94 18.31 0.13
C SER A 105 4.43 18.47 0.43
N GLN A 106 5.27 18.74 -0.59
CA GLN A 106 6.73 18.78 -0.41
C GLN A 106 7.25 20.06 0.28
N GLY A 107 6.48 21.15 0.23
CA GLY A 107 6.95 22.43 0.75
C GLY A 107 8.18 22.96 -0.04
N VAL A 108 9.15 23.49 0.68
CA VAL A 108 10.41 23.95 0.09
C VAL A 108 11.37 22.77 -0.04
N VAL A 109 11.81 22.50 -1.25
CA VAL A 109 12.88 21.54 -1.55
C VAL A 109 14.18 22.30 -1.76
N ASP A 110 15.22 21.94 -1.03
CA ASP A 110 16.56 22.50 -1.17
C ASP A 110 17.47 21.44 -1.81
N HIS A 111 18.05 21.76 -2.96
CA HIS A 111 18.94 20.84 -3.69
C HIS A 111 20.09 20.33 -2.79
N ARG A 112 20.56 21.11 -1.81
CA ARG A 112 21.63 20.72 -0.88
C ARG A 112 21.22 19.58 0.06
N ASN A 113 19.93 19.46 0.30
CA ASN A 113 19.37 18.42 1.18
C ASN A 113 19.00 17.15 0.41
N VAL A 114 18.85 17.20 -0.91
CA VAL A 114 18.57 16.01 -1.73
C VAL A 114 19.89 15.35 -2.12
N LEU A 115 20.24 14.25 -1.47
CA LEU A 115 21.49 13.54 -1.73
C LEU A 115 21.47 12.74 -3.04
N ALA A 116 20.31 12.16 -3.38
CA ALA A 116 20.16 11.38 -4.61
C ALA A 116 18.70 11.15 -4.99
N VAL A 117 18.48 10.93 -6.28
CA VAL A 117 17.21 10.48 -6.90
C VAL A 117 17.52 9.28 -7.78
N GLU A 118 16.68 8.23 -7.76
CA GLU A 118 16.90 6.94 -8.44
C GLU A 118 18.33 6.41 -8.21
N LYS A 119 18.71 6.35 -6.94
CA LYS A 119 20.07 5.94 -6.57
C LYS A 119 20.28 4.44 -6.74
N GLU A 120 21.04 4.05 -7.76
CA GLU A 120 21.51 2.66 -7.85
C GLU A 120 22.38 2.32 -6.64
N PHE A 121 22.16 1.14 -6.08
CA PHE A 121 23.03 0.55 -5.08
C PHE A 121 23.31 -0.93 -5.38
N ARG A 122 24.48 -1.37 -4.90
CA ARG A 122 24.90 -2.75 -4.91
C ARG A 122 25.28 -3.15 -3.50
N LEU A 123 24.51 -4.04 -2.92
CA LEU A 123 24.62 -4.44 -1.52
C LEU A 123 25.08 -5.90 -1.45
N PRO A 124 26.27 -6.21 -0.92
CA PRO A 124 26.67 -7.59 -0.64
C PRO A 124 25.77 -8.19 0.43
N VAL A 125 25.21 -9.37 0.17
CA VAL A 125 24.34 -10.12 1.05
C VAL A 125 24.76 -11.59 1.01
N GLY A 126 25.58 -12.00 1.98
CA GLY A 126 26.22 -13.32 1.95
C GLY A 126 27.06 -13.51 0.68
N GLU A 127 26.75 -14.54 -0.10
CA GLU A 127 27.39 -14.83 -1.39
C GLU A 127 26.77 -14.10 -2.59
N PHE A 128 25.71 -13.31 -2.36
CA PHE A 128 24.97 -12.58 -3.39
C PHE A 128 25.30 -11.10 -3.39
N GLU A 129 24.95 -10.45 -4.50
CA GLU A 129 24.86 -9.00 -4.60
C GLU A 129 23.41 -8.61 -4.89
N VAL A 130 22.83 -7.80 -4.04
CA VAL A 130 21.48 -7.20 -4.26
C VAL A 130 21.64 -5.88 -4.98
N LEU A 131 21.08 -5.80 -6.19
CA LEU A 131 20.97 -4.59 -6.98
C LEU A 131 19.58 -3.97 -6.73
N GLY A 132 19.55 -2.67 -6.51
CA GLY A 132 18.30 -1.93 -6.37
C GLY A 132 18.48 -0.44 -6.67
N PHE A 133 17.35 0.25 -6.68
CA PHE A 133 17.26 1.68 -6.87
C PHE A 133 16.43 2.28 -5.74
N ILE A 134 16.89 3.38 -5.19
CA ILE A 134 16.18 4.14 -4.16
C ILE A 134 15.60 5.37 -4.81
N ASP A 135 14.28 5.54 -4.74
CA ASP A 135 13.59 6.63 -5.44
C ASP A 135 14.14 8.01 -5.04
N ARG A 136 14.29 8.26 -3.74
CA ARG A 136 14.85 9.51 -3.22
C ARG A 136 15.56 9.33 -1.89
N VAL A 137 16.68 10.04 -1.73
CA VAL A 137 17.45 10.08 -0.49
C VAL A 137 17.70 11.54 -0.12
N ASP A 138 17.26 11.94 1.07
CA ASP A 138 17.42 13.30 1.58
C ASP A 138 18.31 13.32 2.84
N GLN A 139 19.10 14.36 2.98
CA GLN A 139 19.77 14.70 4.23
C GLN A 139 18.82 15.54 5.09
N VAL A 140 18.49 15.03 6.28
CA VAL A 140 17.61 15.73 7.23
C VAL A 140 18.40 16.66 8.14
N ASP A 141 19.56 16.18 8.60
CA ASP A 141 20.52 16.91 9.42
C ASP A 141 21.94 16.31 9.25
N ASP A 142 22.93 16.80 10.03
CA ASP A 142 24.31 16.37 9.91
C ASP A 142 24.58 14.89 10.17
N GLU A 143 23.64 14.17 10.78
CA GLU A 143 23.77 12.75 11.14
C GLU A 143 22.62 11.88 10.65
N THR A 144 21.61 12.48 10.03
CA THR A 144 20.35 11.78 9.66
C THR A 144 20.09 11.84 8.17
N ILE A 145 19.90 10.68 7.56
CA ILE A 145 19.42 10.51 6.19
C ILE A 145 17.98 9.99 6.25
N GLU A 146 17.18 10.42 5.29
CA GLU A 146 15.86 9.89 5.01
C GLU A 146 15.80 9.25 3.64
N VAL A 147 15.28 8.02 3.61
CA VAL A 147 14.96 7.27 2.40
C VAL A 147 13.47 7.36 2.14
N ILE A 148 13.09 7.78 0.97
CA ILE A 148 11.70 7.90 0.54
C ILE A 148 11.48 6.98 -0.65
N ASP A 149 10.52 6.08 -0.54
CA ASP A 149 10.07 5.21 -1.62
C ASP A 149 8.62 5.56 -1.96
N TYR A 150 8.36 5.82 -3.23
CA TYR A 150 7.06 6.21 -3.72
C TYR A 150 6.16 5.00 -3.96
N LYS A 151 4.92 5.04 -3.49
CA LYS A 151 3.96 3.95 -3.66
C LYS A 151 2.67 4.46 -4.28
N THR A 152 2.29 3.85 -5.39
CA THR A 152 1.02 4.12 -6.08
C THR A 152 -0.06 3.07 -5.79
N ASN A 153 0.11 2.30 -4.72
CA ASN A 153 -0.84 1.27 -4.30
C ASN A 153 -2.21 1.87 -3.96
N ARG A 154 -3.28 1.16 -4.34
CA ARG A 154 -4.67 1.54 -3.97
C ARG A 154 -4.97 1.28 -2.49
N GLN A 155 -4.33 0.29 -1.88
CA GLN A 155 -4.47 -0.02 -0.47
C GLN A 155 -3.32 0.60 0.32
N LEU A 156 -3.64 1.19 1.47
CA LEU A 156 -2.63 1.63 2.42
C LEU A 156 -1.94 0.43 3.03
N PHE A 157 -0.64 0.54 3.23
CA PHE A 157 0.10 -0.45 4.00
C PHE A 157 -0.23 -0.32 5.48
N THR A 158 -0.31 -1.46 6.14
CA THR A 158 -0.43 -1.53 7.59
C THR A 158 0.88 -1.14 8.26
N ARG A 159 0.83 -0.80 9.53
CA ARG A 159 2.03 -0.49 10.32
C ARG A 159 3.02 -1.66 10.30
N ASP A 160 2.51 -2.88 10.44
CA ASP A 160 3.31 -4.10 10.43
C ASP A 160 4.03 -4.31 9.08
N GLU A 161 3.34 -4.12 7.95
CA GLU A 161 3.95 -4.21 6.61
C GLU A 161 5.09 -3.19 6.41
N VAL A 162 4.96 -1.99 6.99
CA VAL A 162 6.01 -0.97 6.93
C VAL A 162 7.19 -1.33 7.83
N ASP A 163 6.91 -1.76 9.07
CA ASP A 163 7.93 -2.06 10.07
C ASP A 163 8.70 -3.34 9.74
N THR A 164 8.11 -4.28 8.99
CA THR A 164 8.76 -5.53 8.56
C THR A 164 9.23 -5.54 7.11
N SER A 165 9.09 -4.42 6.39
CA SER A 165 9.42 -4.33 4.96
C SER A 165 10.89 -4.69 4.68
N LEU A 166 11.10 -5.77 3.94
CA LEU A 166 12.42 -6.18 3.45
C LEU A 166 13.02 -5.10 2.52
N GLN A 167 12.18 -4.47 1.67
CA GLN A 167 12.63 -3.41 0.76
C GLN A 167 13.28 -2.26 1.52
N LEU A 168 12.57 -1.72 2.51
CA LEU A 168 13.09 -0.62 3.34
C LEU A 168 14.32 -1.03 4.15
N SER A 169 14.39 -2.28 4.58
CA SER A 169 15.55 -2.80 5.31
C SER A 169 16.79 -2.89 4.41
N LEU A 170 16.64 -3.35 3.16
CA LEU A 170 17.72 -3.36 2.17
C LEU A 170 18.19 -1.95 1.82
N TYR A 171 17.25 -1.01 1.70
CA TYR A 171 17.59 0.40 1.47
C TYR A 171 18.37 1.01 2.65
N ALA A 172 17.96 0.74 3.88
CA ALA A 172 18.68 1.20 5.05
C ALA A 172 20.12 0.67 5.11
N ALA A 173 20.30 -0.63 4.82
CA ALA A 173 21.62 -1.25 4.76
C ALA A 173 22.49 -0.64 3.65
N ALA A 174 21.90 -0.39 2.47
CA ALA A 174 22.59 0.24 1.35
C ALA A 174 23.01 1.69 1.68
N VAL A 175 22.12 2.49 2.28
CA VAL A 175 22.37 3.89 2.67
C VAL A 175 23.49 3.97 3.69
N LYS A 176 23.50 3.12 4.71
CA LYS A 176 24.61 3.07 5.70
C LYS A 176 25.96 2.78 5.05
N ARG A 177 25.99 2.02 3.97
CA ARG A 177 27.20 1.73 3.21
C ARG A 177 27.60 2.89 2.28
N LEU A 178 26.63 3.52 1.64
CA LEU A 178 26.86 4.64 0.71
C LEU A 178 27.24 5.93 1.42
N TRP A 179 26.65 6.17 2.58
CA TRP A 179 26.89 7.37 3.40
C TRP A 179 27.27 6.98 4.85
N PRO A 180 28.52 6.56 5.11
CA PRO A 180 28.95 6.05 6.41
C PRO A 180 28.90 7.09 7.54
N TRP A 181 28.77 8.38 7.20
CA TRP A 181 28.60 9.45 8.16
C TRP A 181 27.21 9.48 8.80
N ALA A 182 26.20 8.91 8.14
CA ALA A 182 24.84 8.89 8.63
C ALA A 182 24.70 7.91 9.81
N LYS A 183 24.42 8.44 10.99
CA LYS A 183 24.17 7.63 12.19
C LYS A 183 22.73 7.14 12.27
N LYS A 184 21.81 7.90 11.69
CA LYS A 184 20.37 7.61 11.69
C LYS A 184 19.85 7.52 10.27
N VAL A 185 19.04 6.49 10.00
CA VAL A 185 18.36 6.32 8.73
C VAL A 185 16.85 6.24 9.01
N LYS A 186 16.13 7.25 8.57
CA LYS A 186 14.67 7.25 8.49
C LYS A 186 14.26 6.62 7.19
N LEU A 187 13.19 5.86 7.22
CA LEU A 187 12.64 5.15 6.08
C LEU A 187 11.17 5.51 5.93
N ALA A 188 10.73 5.83 4.74
CA ALA A 188 9.36 6.21 4.49
C ALA A 188 8.82 5.59 3.20
N PHE A 189 7.62 5.01 3.28
CA PHE A 189 6.76 4.86 2.12
C PHE A 189 5.87 6.10 1.97
N LEU A 190 5.97 6.78 0.84
CA LEU A 190 5.06 7.85 0.51
C LEU A 190 3.91 7.28 -0.34
N MET A 191 2.76 7.07 0.28
CA MET A 191 1.56 6.50 -0.34
C MET A 191 0.85 7.58 -1.17
N LEU A 192 1.28 7.75 -2.41
CA LEU A 192 0.94 8.89 -3.28
C LEU A 192 -0.57 9.05 -3.53
N ARG A 193 -1.32 7.93 -3.69
CA ARG A 193 -2.77 7.98 -3.88
C ARG A 193 -3.53 8.54 -2.67
N HIS A 194 -2.93 8.42 -1.51
CA HIS A 194 -3.55 8.73 -0.22
C HIS A 194 -2.98 10.02 0.40
N GLY A 195 -1.86 10.53 -0.13
CA GLY A 195 -1.15 11.66 0.49
C GLY A 195 -0.60 11.33 1.89
N VAL A 196 -0.38 10.04 2.19
CA VAL A 196 0.04 9.56 3.51
C VAL A 196 1.50 9.13 3.47
N ARG A 197 2.25 9.56 4.48
CA ARG A 197 3.64 9.17 4.71
C ARG A 197 3.69 8.17 5.86
N LEU A 198 4.23 6.98 5.61
CA LEU A 198 4.37 5.90 6.57
C LEU A 198 5.85 5.73 6.91
N GLU A 199 6.24 6.19 8.09
CA GLU A 199 7.65 6.24 8.53
C GLU A 199 8.00 5.07 9.41
N THR A 200 9.27 4.61 9.33
CA THR A 200 9.86 3.59 10.19
C THR A 200 11.37 3.78 10.31
N THR A 201 11.99 3.01 11.17
CA THR A 201 13.45 2.91 11.33
C THR A 201 13.84 1.45 11.48
N ARG A 202 15.13 1.14 11.46
CA ARG A 202 15.66 -0.21 11.72
C ARG A 202 16.76 -0.17 12.76
N THR A 203 16.74 -1.12 13.67
CA THR A 203 17.90 -1.40 14.54
C THR A 203 18.96 -2.18 13.76
N GLU A 204 20.17 -2.25 14.28
CA GLU A 204 21.25 -3.06 13.67
C GLU A 204 20.89 -4.55 13.62
N GLU A 205 20.20 -5.06 14.65
CA GLU A 205 19.71 -6.43 14.70
C GLU A 205 18.69 -6.69 13.59
N GLN A 206 17.69 -5.81 13.44
CA GLN A 206 16.69 -5.91 12.37
C GLN A 206 17.32 -5.86 10.96
N LEU A 207 18.39 -5.08 10.78
CA LEU A 207 19.12 -5.05 9.51
C LEU A 207 19.89 -6.35 9.27
N ALA A 208 20.55 -6.89 10.30
CA ALA A 208 21.25 -8.17 10.19
C ALA A 208 20.28 -9.32 9.87
N ASP A 209 19.12 -9.36 10.52
CA ASP A 209 18.06 -10.34 10.25
C ASP A 209 17.53 -10.22 8.83
N ALA A 210 17.28 -8.99 8.35
CA ALA A 210 16.80 -8.75 6.99
C ALA A 210 17.81 -9.18 5.93
N LEU A 211 19.12 -8.95 6.15
CA LEU A 211 20.17 -9.40 5.25
C LEU A 211 20.29 -10.92 5.25
N THR A 212 20.22 -11.55 6.42
CA THR A 212 20.20 -13.02 6.55
C THR A 212 18.99 -13.61 5.83
N TYR A 213 17.82 -13.00 6.00
CA TYR A 213 16.61 -13.43 5.31
C TYR A 213 16.72 -13.31 3.79
N ALA A 214 17.26 -12.19 3.29
CA ALA A 214 17.49 -12.00 1.86
C ALA A 214 18.49 -13.04 1.29
N GLU A 215 19.54 -13.39 2.05
CA GLU A 215 20.48 -14.45 1.68
C GLU A 215 19.79 -15.81 1.60
N VAL A 216 18.96 -16.17 2.59
CA VAL A 216 18.20 -17.42 2.60
C VAL A 216 17.26 -17.48 1.39
N LEU A 217 16.52 -16.43 1.11
CA LEU A 217 15.66 -16.35 -0.08
C LEU A 217 16.48 -16.47 -1.38
N GLY A 218 17.65 -15.83 -1.45
CA GLY A 218 18.58 -15.94 -2.57
C GLY A 218 18.98 -17.41 -2.82
N LYS A 219 19.41 -18.11 -1.77
CA LYS A 219 19.75 -19.54 -1.84
C LYS A 219 18.57 -20.40 -2.29
N GLN A 220 17.37 -20.10 -1.77
CA GLN A 220 16.15 -20.79 -2.19
C GLN A 220 15.86 -20.59 -3.68
N THR A 221 16.04 -19.38 -4.21
CA THR A 221 15.83 -19.12 -5.65
C THR A 221 16.82 -19.86 -6.54
N GLU A 222 18.06 -20.08 -6.08
CA GLU A 222 19.10 -20.80 -6.84
C GLU A 222 18.94 -22.31 -6.80
N THR A 223 18.54 -22.83 -5.63
CA THR A 223 18.46 -24.29 -5.41
C THR A 223 17.09 -24.87 -5.74
N ALA A 224 16.08 -24.02 -5.98
CA ALA A 224 14.73 -24.48 -6.28
C ALA A 224 14.69 -25.31 -7.58
N THR A 225 14.16 -26.52 -7.46
CA THR A 225 13.86 -27.40 -8.58
C THR A 225 12.37 -27.46 -8.89
N GLU A 226 11.54 -27.12 -7.90
CA GLU A 226 10.09 -27.05 -7.99
C GLU A 226 9.59 -25.63 -7.71
N PHE A 227 8.57 -25.23 -8.45
CA PHE A 227 8.01 -23.89 -8.38
C PHE A 227 6.48 -23.98 -8.26
N PRO A 228 5.97 -24.35 -7.06
CA PRO A 228 4.54 -24.50 -6.86
C PRO A 228 3.82 -23.16 -6.95
N PRO A 229 2.60 -23.11 -7.53
CA PRO A 229 1.77 -21.93 -7.49
C PRO A 229 1.31 -21.64 -6.07
N ARG A 230 1.26 -20.35 -5.70
CA ARG A 230 0.65 -19.88 -4.44
C ARG A 230 -0.44 -18.88 -4.77
N LEU A 231 -1.69 -19.28 -4.61
CA LEU A 231 -2.83 -18.37 -4.76
C LEU A 231 -2.84 -17.33 -3.63
N ASN A 232 -2.94 -16.06 -4.01
CA ASN A 232 -2.91 -14.95 -3.08
C ASN A 232 -3.63 -13.71 -3.67
N ALA A 233 -3.70 -12.62 -2.92
CA ALA A 233 -4.37 -11.39 -3.33
C ALA A 233 -3.74 -10.74 -4.58
N ASN A 234 -2.47 -11.03 -4.89
CA ASN A 234 -1.79 -10.46 -6.05
C ASN A 234 -2.06 -11.25 -7.35
N CYS A 235 -2.81 -12.36 -7.30
CA CYS A 235 -3.07 -13.18 -8.50
C CYS A 235 -3.77 -12.39 -9.61
N SER A 236 -4.68 -11.49 -9.28
CA SER A 236 -5.37 -10.64 -10.27
C SER A 236 -4.44 -9.66 -10.98
N TYR A 237 -3.35 -9.28 -10.33
CA TYR A 237 -2.35 -8.35 -10.86
C TYR A 237 -1.10 -9.06 -11.41
N CYS A 238 -1.08 -10.40 -11.37
CA CYS A 238 0.03 -11.19 -11.87
C CYS A 238 0.12 -11.14 -13.40
N ASP A 239 1.25 -10.69 -13.93
CA ASP A 239 1.50 -10.58 -15.37
C ASP A 239 1.35 -11.93 -16.11
N HIS A 240 1.56 -13.04 -15.39
CA HIS A 240 1.51 -14.40 -15.91
C HIS A 240 0.21 -15.16 -15.57
N ARG A 241 -0.83 -14.47 -15.04
CA ARG A 241 -2.08 -15.13 -14.59
C ARG A 241 -2.78 -15.94 -15.69
N GLN A 242 -2.62 -15.53 -16.96
CA GLN A 242 -3.20 -16.23 -18.09
C GLN A 242 -2.58 -17.62 -18.33
N HIS A 243 -1.34 -17.82 -17.90
CA HIS A 243 -0.62 -19.07 -18.02
C HIS A 243 -0.67 -19.92 -16.73
N CYS A 244 -1.28 -19.40 -15.67
CA CYS A 244 -1.29 -20.06 -14.37
C CYS A 244 -2.40 -21.09 -14.26
N PRO A 245 -2.10 -22.40 -14.18
CA PRO A 245 -3.12 -23.43 -14.07
C PRO A 245 -3.91 -23.32 -12.76
N ALA A 246 -3.24 -22.99 -11.64
CA ALA A 246 -3.93 -22.84 -10.36
C ALA A 246 -4.90 -21.66 -10.34
N TYR A 247 -4.55 -20.53 -11.01
CA TYR A 247 -5.48 -19.39 -11.14
C TYR A 247 -6.66 -19.73 -12.04
N ALA A 248 -6.41 -20.41 -13.18
CA ALA A 248 -7.46 -20.86 -14.07
C ALA A 248 -8.42 -21.85 -13.35
N ASP A 249 -7.86 -22.79 -12.59
CA ASP A 249 -8.64 -23.76 -11.84
C ASP A 249 -9.44 -23.12 -10.69
N ALA A 250 -8.88 -22.10 -10.04
CA ALA A 250 -9.58 -21.34 -8.99
C ALA A 250 -10.83 -20.60 -9.52
N LEU A 251 -10.83 -20.23 -10.81
CA LEU A 251 -11.96 -19.52 -11.44
C LEU A 251 -12.97 -20.47 -12.13
N LYS A 252 -12.67 -21.77 -12.20
CA LYS A 252 -13.63 -22.76 -12.71
C LYS A 252 -14.68 -23.07 -11.65
N ASP A 253 -15.91 -23.38 -12.08
CA ASP A 253 -17.00 -23.85 -11.21
C ASP A 253 -16.64 -25.25 -10.68
N LYS A 254 -16.00 -25.31 -9.54
CA LYS A 254 -15.66 -26.56 -8.84
C LYS A 254 -16.70 -26.80 -7.76
N ARG A 255 -17.51 -27.86 -7.91
CA ARG A 255 -18.52 -28.27 -6.92
C ARG A 255 -18.04 -29.38 -5.97
N GLU A 256 -16.79 -29.80 -6.08
CA GLU A 256 -16.22 -30.92 -5.30
C GLU A 256 -15.32 -30.43 -4.17
N PHE A 257 -15.87 -29.68 -3.23
CA PHE A 257 -15.16 -29.19 -2.06
C PHE A 257 -15.79 -29.68 -0.78
N ILE A 258 -15.95 -30.94 -0.56
CA ILE A 258 -16.51 -31.35 0.73
C ILE A 258 -15.66 -32.46 1.30
N CYS A 259 -14.94 -32.16 2.38
CA CYS A 259 -14.38 -33.17 3.26
C CYS A 259 -15.50 -34.08 3.74
N ALA A 260 -15.50 -35.33 3.29
CA ALA A 260 -16.56 -36.28 3.58
C ALA A 260 -16.57 -36.73 5.07
N ASN A 261 -15.44 -36.59 5.75
CA ASN A 261 -15.27 -36.93 7.16
C ASN A 261 -14.80 -35.73 7.97
N LEU A 262 -15.70 -35.07 8.68
CA LEU A 262 -15.42 -33.90 9.52
C LEU A 262 -14.68 -34.26 10.82
N ASP A 263 -14.54 -35.54 11.17
CA ASP A 263 -13.77 -36.02 12.32
C ASP A 263 -12.27 -36.15 11.96
N ASP A 264 -11.92 -36.17 10.66
CA ASP A 264 -10.54 -36.11 10.20
C ASP A 264 -10.06 -34.66 10.17
N LEU A 265 -9.50 -34.23 11.29
CA LEU A 265 -9.01 -32.86 11.47
C LEU A 265 -7.91 -32.47 10.48
N GLU A 266 -7.10 -33.43 9.99
CA GLU A 266 -6.06 -33.16 9.01
C GLU A 266 -6.66 -32.88 7.61
N ALA A 267 -7.68 -33.67 7.22
CA ALA A 267 -8.41 -33.43 5.97
C ALA A 267 -9.17 -32.10 6.04
N VAL A 268 -9.83 -31.79 7.15
CA VAL A 268 -10.52 -30.51 7.40
C VAL A 268 -9.54 -29.33 7.32
N ALA A 269 -8.36 -29.46 7.92
CA ALA A 269 -7.34 -28.41 7.87
C ALA A 269 -6.83 -28.17 6.45
N ARG A 270 -6.58 -29.22 5.68
CA ARG A 270 -6.15 -29.11 4.26
C ARG A 270 -7.22 -28.41 3.41
N GLU A 271 -8.47 -28.83 3.53
CA GLU A 271 -9.59 -28.21 2.81
C GLU A 271 -9.75 -26.74 3.22
N ARG A 272 -9.65 -26.42 4.52
CA ARG A 272 -9.72 -25.05 5.00
C ARG A 272 -8.66 -24.15 4.36
N GLU A 273 -7.40 -24.64 4.25
CA GLU A 273 -6.32 -23.87 3.61
C GLU A 273 -6.58 -23.71 2.10
N GLU A 274 -7.05 -24.74 1.42
CA GLU A 274 -7.42 -24.65 0.00
C GLU A 274 -8.54 -23.62 -0.21
N VAL A 275 -9.61 -23.67 0.57
CA VAL A 275 -10.70 -22.69 0.53
C VAL A 275 -10.21 -21.29 0.84
N ALA A 276 -9.28 -21.12 1.80
CA ALA A 276 -8.73 -19.82 2.13
C ALA A 276 -7.91 -19.23 0.96
N HIS A 277 -7.14 -20.05 0.25
CA HIS A 277 -6.39 -19.63 -0.93
C HIS A 277 -7.32 -19.26 -2.09
N LEU A 278 -8.35 -20.07 -2.34
CA LEU A 278 -9.37 -19.79 -3.36
C LEU A 278 -10.13 -18.49 -3.06
N THR A 279 -10.51 -18.29 -1.80
CA THR A 279 -11.19 -17.06 -1.35
C THR A 279 -10.33 -15.83 -1.61
N LYS A 280 -9.03 -15.90 -1.35
CA LYS A 280 -8.10 -14.80 -1.66
C LYS A 280 -8.07 -14.48 -3.16
N ALA A 281 -7.95 -15.51 -4.02
CA ALA A 281 -7.92 -15.32 -5.46
C ALA A 281 -9.23 -14.74 -6.00
N LEU A 282 -10.38 -15.26 -5.55
CA LEU A 282 -11.70 -14.78 -5.95
C LEU A 282 -11.98 -13.36 -5.44
N SER A 283 -11.58 -13.06 -4.20
CA SER A 283 -11.71 -11.72 -3.62
C SER A 283 -10.86 -10.69 -4.39
N ALA A 284 -9.64 -11.07 -4.77
CA ALA A 284 -8.78 -10.22 -5.59
C ALA A 284 -9.38 -9.98 -6.99
N ARG A 285 -9.94 -11.02 -7.63
CA ARG A 285 -10.63 -10.87 -8.92
C ARG A 285 -11.86 -9.97 -8.80
N LYS A 286 -12.66 -10.15 -7.74
CA LYS A 286 -13.81 -9.28 -7.46
C LYS A 286 -13.37 -7.83 -7.32
N ALA A 287 -12.31 -7.55 -6.55
CA ALA A 287 -11.78 -6.21 -6.38
C ALA A 287 -11.33 -5.57 -7.71
N GLU A 288 -10.66 -6.33 -8.58
CA GLU A 288 -10.27 -5.88 -9.92
C GLU A 288 -11.49 -5.47 -10.75
N LEU A 289 -12.54 -6.31 -10.75
CA LEU A 289 -13.79 -6.02 -11.48
C LEU A 289 -14.53 -4.81 -10.89
N GLU A 290 -14.58 -4.71 -9.56
CA GLU A 290 -15.16 -3.55 -8.87
C GLU A 290 -14.41 -2.26 -9.19
N ASP A 291 -13.08 -2.30 -9.33
CA ASP A 291 -12.28 -1.12 -9.70
C ASP A 291 -12.59 -0.63 -11.11
N ILE A 292 -12.84 -1.54 -12.05
CA ILE A 292 -13.32 -1.18 -13.40
C ILE A 292 -14.67 -0.47 -13.31
N LEU A 293 -15.61 -1.01 -12.53
CA LEU A 293 -16.93 -0.40 -12.34
C LEU A 293 -16.85 0.95 -11.62
N LYS A 294 -16.01 1.06 -10.59
CA LYS A 294 -15.78 2.32 -9.87
C LYS A 294 -15.20 3.41 -10.78
N THR A 295 -14.31 3.05 -11.69
CA THR A 295 -13.75 3.99 -12.66
C THR A 295 -14.86 4.58 -13.54
N HIS A 296 -15.77 3.75 -14.03
CA HIS A 296 -16.94 4.24 -14.77
C HIS A 296 -17.87 5.12 -13.92
N LEU A 297 -18.06 4.77 -12.65
CA LEU A 297 -18.93 5.50 -11.73
C LEU A 297 -18.34 6.85 -11.25
N GLN A 298 -17.09 7.18 -11.58
CA GLN A 298 -16.54 8.52 -11.33
C GLN A 298 -17.24 9.62 -12.16
N HIS A 299 -17.81 9.22 -13.32
CA HIS A 299 -18.48 10.13 -14.27
C HIS A 299 -19.96 9.84 -14.45
N HIS A 300 -20.50 8.89 -13.70
CA HIS A 300 -21.90 8.48 -13.76
C HIS A 300 -22.43 8.27 -12.35
N ASP A 301 -23.60 8.80 -12.07
CA ASP A 301 -24.22 8.64 -10.74
C ASP A 301 -24.58 7.21 -10.43
N GLU A 302 -24.96 6.43 -11.48
CA GLU A 302 -25.25 5.00 -11.36
C GLU A 302 -25.04 4.25 -12.68
N LEU A 303 -24.85 2.93 -12.57
CA LEU A 303 -24.87 1.98 -13.68
C LEU A 303 -25.87 0.87 -13.38
N VAL A 304 -26.71 0.50 -14.33
CA VAL A 304 -27.60 -0.66 -14.23
C VAL A 304 -27.22 -1.65 -15.32
N LEU A 305 -26.61 -2.76 -14.93
CA LEU A 305 -26.08 -3.79 -15.82
C LEU A 305 -26.49 -5.17 -15.32
N GLY A 306 -27.06 -6.01 -16.19
CA GLY A 306 -27.43 -7.38 -15.86
C GLY A 306 -28.43 -7.50 -14.68
N GLY A 307 -29.32 -6.53 -14.49
CA GLY A 307 -30.25 -6.50 -13.35
C GLY A 307 -29.64 -6.05 -12.03
N VAL A 308 -28.39 -5.60 -12.03
CA VAL A 308 -27.69 -5.08 -10.84
C VAL A 308 -27.45 -3.59 -10.99
N ARG A 309 -27.77 -2.85 -9.94
CA ARG A 309 -27.51 -1.41 -9.85
C ARG A 309 -26.23 -1.18 -9.06
N TYR A 310 -25.30 -0.42 -9.65
CA TYR A 310 -24.03 0.00 -9.07
C TYR A 310 -24.01 1.50 -8.88
N ARG A 311 -23.52 1.98 -7.76
CA ARG A 311 -23.29 3.41 -7.49
C ARG A 311 -22.20 3.62 -6.45
N MET A 312 -21.61 4.80 -6.48
CA MET A 312 -20.73 5.27 -5.41
C MET A 312 -21.55 6.07 -4.39
N PHE A 313 -21.24 5.93 -3.12
CA PHE A 313 -21.75 6.80 -2.07
C PHE A 313 -20.65 7.03 -1.03
N THR A 314 -20.70 8.18 -0.38
CA THR A 314 -19.76 8.53 0.66
C THR A 314 -20.33 8.16 2.02
N THR A 315 -19.58 7.37 2.80
CA THR A 315 -19.86 7.18 4.22
C THR A 315 -18.95 8.10 5.02
N THR A 316 -19.51 8.77 6.01
CA THR A 316 -18.73 9.56 6.98
C THR A 316 -18.49 8.68 8.21
N SER A 317 -17.24 8.40 8.52
CA SER A 317 -16.83 7.87 9.82
C SER A 317 -16.52 9.05 10.73
N VAL A 318 -16.99 8.97 11.95
CA VAL A 318 -16.73 10.01 12.96
C VAL A 318 -15.97 9.35 14.10
N ASP A 319 -14.72 9.75 14.27
CA ASP A 319 -13.89 9.36 15.39
C ASP A 319 -13.89 10.49 16.42
N TYR A 320 -14.01 10.11 17.68
CA TYR A 320 -14.01 11.06 18.79
C TYR A 320 -12.65 10.98 19.51
N PRO A 321 -11.78 11.98 19.35
CA PRO A 321 -10.47 12.00 20.02
C PRO A 321 -10.64 11.87 21.53
N PHE A 322 -9.91 10.93 22.15
CA PHE A 322 -10.13 10.52 23.53
C PHE A 322 -10.05 11.69 24.54
N GLY A 323 -8.99 12.47 24.51
CA GLY A 323 -8.78 13.60 25.42
C GLY A 323 -9.85 14.68 25.33
N PRO A 324 -10.07 15.29 24.14
CA PRO A 324 -11.11 16.30 23.95
C PRO A 324 -12.52 15.81 24.27
N THR A 325 -12.82 14.55 24.01
CA THR A 325 -14.13 13.96 24.32
C THR A 325 -14.34 13.80 25.81
N LEU A 326 -13.30 13.39 26.56
CA LEU A 326 -13.36 13.33 28.03
C LEU A 326 -13.56 14.70 28.66
N ASP A 327 -12.95 15.77 28.11
CA ASP A 327 -13.13 17.13 28.60
C ASP A 327 -14.58 17.59 28.49
N VAL A 328 -15.21 17.34 27.33
CA VAL A 328 -16.63 17.66 27.10
C VAL A 328 -17.53 16.86 28.04
N LEU A 329 -17.27 15.54 28.18
CA LEU A 329 -18.07 14.69 29.06
C LEU A 329 -17.89 15.05 30.53
N SER A 330 -16.68 15.35 30.98
CA SER A 330 -16.42 15.81 32.35
C SER A 330 -17.15 17.10 32.68
N ALA A 331 -17.07 18.08 31.80
CA ALA A 331 -17.76 19.34 31.95
C ALA A 331 -19.31 19.18 31.96
N ALA A 332 -19.84 18.28 31.13
CA ALA A 332 -21.29 18.05 31.01
C ALA A 332 -21.87 17.22 32.18
N THR A 333 -21.07 16.27 32.73
CA THR A 333 -21.55 15.31 33.73
C THR A 333 -21.15 15.66 35.17
N GLY A 334 -20.15 16.54 35.35
CA GLY A 334 -19.51 16.84 36.63
C GLY A 334 -18.63 15.69 37.17
N ARG A 335 -18.40 14.64 36.40
CA ARG A 335 -17.55 13.50 36.76
C ARG A 335 -16.07 13.78 36.46
N SER A 336 -15.18 13.20 37.25
CA SER A 336 -13.75 13.35 37.00
C SER A 336 -13.31 12.66 35.70
N ARG A 337 -12.23 13.14 35.09
CA ARG A 337 -11.63 12.48 33.91
C ARG A 337 -11.18 11.04 34.22
N GLU A 338 -10.70 10.79 35.45
CA GLU A 338 -10.27 9.48 35.91
C GLU A 338 -11.43 8.48 35.94
N GLU A 339 -12.58 8.90 36.49
CA GLU A 339 -13.79 8.06 36.50
C GLU A 339 -14.29 7.75 35.08
N LEU A 340 -14.30 8.76 34.20
CA LEU A 340 -14.70 8.58 32.80
C LEU A 340 -13.70 7.71 32.02
N THR A 341 -12.40 7.87 32.28
CA THR A 341 -11.35 7.03 31.66
C THR A 341 -11.47 5.58 32.10
N ALA A 342 -11.72 5.33 33.38
CA ALA A 342 -11.87 3.97 33.90
C ALA A 342 -13.11 3.25 33.33
N GLU A 343 -14.17 3.98 33.04
CA GLU A 343 -15.42 3.43 32.50
C GLU A 343 -15.42 3.29 30.97
N LEU A 344 -14.84 4.27 30.25
CA LEU A 344 -14.90 4.31 28.79
C LEU A 344 -13.66 3.69 28.11
N GLY A 345 -12.55 3.59 28.81
CA GLY A 345 -11.25 2.97 28.40
C GLY A 345 -10.73 3.36 27.02
N THR A 346 -11.54 3.18 26.02
CA THR A 346 -11.47 3.73 24.67
C THR A 346 -12.84 4.26 24.31
N ILE A 347 -12.93 5.38 23.60
CA ILE A 347 -14.22 5.92 23.20
C ILE A 347 -14.76 5.10 22.02
N ASP A 348 -15.40 3.97 22.34
CA ASP A 348 -16.22 3.25 21.39
C ASP A 348 -17.52 4.05 21.14
N LYS A 349 -17.88 4.18 19.86
CA LYS A 349 -19.10 4.87 19.43
C LYS A 349 -20.36 4.34 20.10
N LYS A 350 -20.47 3.03 20.30
CA LYS A 350 -21.62 2.40 20.97
C LYS A 350 -21.69 2.78 22.44
N ALA A 351 -20.54 2.81 23.12
CA ALA A 351 -20.46 3.22 24.52
C ALA A 351 -20.81 4.71 24.68
N LEU A 352 -20.32 5.56 23.76
CA LEU A 352 -20.66 6.99 23.73
C LEU A 352 -22.16 7.22 23.46
N ASP A 353 -22.76 6.53 22.49
CA ASP A 353 -24.19 6.62 22.18
C ASP A 353 -25.06 6.18 23.37
N ALA A 354 -24.64 5.13 24.08
CA ALA A 354 -25.32 4.67 25.29
C ALA A 354 -25.28 5.72 26.41
N GLU A 355 -24.12 6.37 26.61
CA GLU A 355 -23.96 7.43 27.63
C GLU A 355 -24.77 8.68 27.26
N LEU A 356 -24.75 9.11 26.00
CA LEU A 356 -25.58 10.20 25.52
C LEU A 356 -27.08 9.92 25.68
N LYS A 357 -27.51 8.68 25.52
CA LYS A 357 -28.88 8.25 25.76
C LYS A 357 -29.21 8.29 27.24
N ARG A 358 -28.30 7.89 28.14
CA ARG A 358 -28.44 7.95 29.58
C ARG A 358 -28.56 9.39 30.06
N LEU A 359 -27.73 10.31 29.54
CA LEU A 359 -27.77 11.74 29.80
C LEU A 359 -29.07 12.36 29.32
N GLY A 360 -29.65 11.89 28.22
CA GLY A 360 -30.95 12.33 27.72
C GLY A 360 -32.11 12.06 28.68
N ASN A 361 -31.96 11.20 29.66
CA ASN A 361 -32.95 10.96 30.71
C ASN A 361 -32.81 11.92 31.90
N SER A 362 -31.65 12.58 32.06
CA SER A 362 -31.33 13.47 33.19
C SER A 362 -31.18 14.94 32.80
N LEU A 363 -30.90 15.24 31.54
CA LEU A 363 -30.75 16.60 31.00
C LEU A 363 -31.92 16.95 30.09
N ASP A 364 -32.19 18.25 29.95
CA ASP A 364 -33.18 18.71 28.96
C ASP A 364 -32.68 18.50 27.51
N ARG A 365 -33.63 18.44 26.55
CA ARG A 365 -33.30 18.12 25.14
C ARG A 365 -32.37 19.14 24.49
N SER A 366 -32.45 20.42 24.89
CA SER A 366 -31.61 21.48 24.33
C SER A 366 -30.16 21.30 24.77
N ARG A 367 -29.93 20.91 26.01
CA ARG A 367 -28.60 20.65 26.59
C ARG A 367 -27.94 19.42 25.97
N VAL A 368 -28.69 18.35 25.72
CA VAL A 368 -28.19 17.16 25.01
C VAL A 368 -27.84 17.48 23.55
N ALA A 369 -28.64 18.34 22.89
CA ALA A 369 -28.37 18.78 21.52
C ALA A 369 -27.06 19.61 21.43
N LEU A 370 -26.84 20.53 22.37
CA LEU A 370 -25.63 21.32 22.48
C LEU A 370 -24.39 20.43 22.72
N LEU A 371 -24.51 19.45 23.63
CA LEU A 371 -23.46 18.50 23.92
C LEU A 371 -23.07 17.68 22.65
N LYS A 372 -24.04 17.17 21.91
CA LYS A 372 -23.81 16.47 20.65
C LYS A 372 -23.10 17.35 19.63
N ALA A 373 -23.56 18.59 19.47
CA ALA A 373 -22.95 19.55 18.55
C ALA A 373 -21.49 19.86 18.93
N GLU A 374 -21.19 19.96 20.22
CA GLU A 374 -19.85 20.20 20.72
C GLU A 374 -18.92 18.96 20.49
N LEU A 375 -19.42 17.74 20.70
CA LEU A 375 -18.70 16.49 20.40
C LEU A 375 -18.44 16.37 18.89
N GLU A 376 -19.44 16.62 18.05
CA GLU A 376 -19.30 16.58 16.59
C GLU A 376 -18.33 17.64 16.04
N ALA A 377 -18.25 18.81 16.67
CA ALA A 377 -17.30 19.86 16.31
C ALA A 377 -15.84 19.47 16.58
N ARG A 378 -15.61 18.57 17.53
CA ARG A 378 -14.27 18.06 17.90
C ARG A 378 -13.95 16.71 17.31
N ALA A 379 -14.93 16.07 16.66
CA ALA A 379 -14.74 14.77 16.05
C ALA A 379 -13.95 14.86 14.74
N GLU A 380 -13.00 13.95 14.55
CA GLU A 380 -12.34 13.77 13.27
C GLU A 380 -13.28 13.02 12.31
N LYS A 381 -13.56 13.64 11.16
CA LYS A 381 -14.46 13.08 10.14
C LYS A 381 -13.66 12.57 8.96
N THR A 382 -13.65 11.25 8.78
CA THR A 382 -13.06 10.62 7.59
C THR A 382 -14.18 10.32 6.59
N HIS A 383 -14.04 10.84 5.38
CA HIS A 383 -14.95 10.57 4.28
C HIS A 383 -14.38 9.44 3.41
N SER A 384 -15.06 8.29 3.40
CA SER A 384 -14.63 7.14 2.60
C SER A 384 -15.67 6.85 1.52
N PRO A 385 -15.29 6.85 0.23
CA PRO A 385 -16.18 6.42 -0.84
C PRO A 385 -16.50 4.92 -0.67
N ARG A 386 -17.77 4.55 -0.86
CA ARG A 386 -18.22 3.17 -0.80
C ARG A 386 -18.83 2.74 -2.13
N PHE A 387 -18.38 1.59 -2.61
CA PHE A 387 -19.00 0.91 -3.73
C PHE A 387 -20.21 0.12 -3.24
N TRP A 388 -21.31 0.20 -3.99
CA TRP A 388 -22.56 -0.48 -3.65
C TRP A 388 -23.18 -1.10 -4.90
N ALA A 389 -23.67 -2.34 -4.75
CA ALA A 389 -24.39 -3.07 -5.78
C ALA A 389 -25.62 -3.75 -5.16
N LYS A 390 -26.75 -3.69 -5.85
CA LYS A 390 -28.01 -4.36 -5.45
C LYS A 390 -28.79 -4.80 -6.67
N GLU A 391 -29.35 -5.99 -6.61
CA GLU A 391 -30.32 -6.45 -7.61
C GLU A 391 -31.53 -5.51 -7.67
N VAL A 392 -31.98 -5.22 -8.87
CA VAL A 392 -33.17 -4.43 -9.13
C VAL A 392 -34.21 -5.36 -9.80
N ALA A 393 -35.43 -5.32 -9.25
CA ALA A 393 -36.56 -6.12 -9.76
C ALA A 393 -37.04 -5.60 -11.13
#